data_b90acec47df4f4a5b24bfcc7df729b1d
#
_entry.id   b90acec47df4f4a5b24bfcc7df729b1d
#
_cell.length_a   1.000
_cell.length_b   1.000
_cell.length_c   1.000
_cell.angle_alpha   90.00
_cell.angle_beta   90.00
_cell.angle_gamma   90.00
#
_symmetry.space_group_name_H-M   'P 1'
#
loop_
_entity.id
_entity.type
_entity.pdbx_description
1 polymer ?
#
loop_
_entity_poly.entity_id
_entity_poly.type
_entity_poly.pdbx_seq_one_letter_code
_entity_poly.pdbx_strand_id
1 'polypeptide(L)'
;MSRADELYRQTCLDILENGFYDTDLEVRPKWADGTPAHTVKKFGVVNRYNLKEEFPIMTLRRTYWKSAVDELLWIWQKKSNRICDLGSHVWDEWAGEDGTIGKAYGYQLGLKHKYKEGEFDQVDRVLYDLKHNPASRRIMTNIYNFEDLHEMNLYPCAYSMTFNVTGNTLNAILNQRSQDMLTANNWNVVQYAVLTHMMAQVSGLEVGEFVHVIADCHIYDRHIPAVKAMLENEGYPAPKFSMDKSITNFYDFTKDSFKVEDYQFHPFDFEIPMAI
;
A
#
# COMPACT_ATOMS: atom_id res chain seq x y z
N MET A 1 -10.11 19.71 -5.12
CA MET A 1 -9.93 18.24 -5.26
C MET A 1 -8.48 17.94 -4.95
N SER A 2 -8.20 16.89 -4.19
CA SER A 2 -6.82 16.46 -3.88
C SER A 2 -6.14 15.84 -5.10
N ARG A 3 -4.81 15.79 -5.11
CA ARG A 3 -4.05 15.08 -6.16
C ARG A 3 -4.34 13.58 -6.16
N ALA A 4 -4.59 13.01 -4.97
CA ALA A 4 -4.98 11.60 -4.86
C ALA A 4 -6.30 11.31 -5.58
N ASP A 5 -7.30 12.19 -5.44
CA ASP A 5 -8.58 12.04 -6.15
C ASP A 5 -8.42 12.21 -7.66
N GLU A 6 -7.62 13.18 -8.10
CA GLU A 6 -7.34 13.39 -9.53
C GLU A 6 -6.73 12.15 -10.18
N LEU A 7 -5.65 11.62 -9.58
CA LEU A 7 -4.96 10.44 -10.09
C LEU A 7 -5.85 9.20 -10.06
N TYR A 8 -6.61 9.01 -8.97
CA TYR A 8 -7.56 7.92 -8.86
C TYR A 8 -8.62 7.99 -9.96
N ARG A 9 -9.23 9.17 -10.15
CA ARG A 9 -10.23 9.43 -11.18
C ARG A 9 -9.68 9.16 -12.58
N GLN A 10 -8.52 9.74 -12.93
CA GLN A 10 -7.87 9.55 -14.21
C GLN A 10 -7.58 8.07 -14.49
N THR A 11 -7.04 7.36 -13.49
CA THR A 11 -6.73 5.94 -13.62
C THR A 11 -7.99 5.10 -13.82
N CYS A 12 -9.05 5.32 -13.01
CA CYS A 12 -10.29 4.56 -13.14
C CYS A 12 -11.01 4.85 -14.47
N LEU A 13 -11.03 6.10 -14.92
CA LEU A 13 -11.63 6.44 -16.23
C LEU A 13 -10.85 5.77 -17.37
N ASP A 14 -9.52 5.83 -17.35
CA ASP A 14 -8.71 5.17 -18.37
C ASP A 14 -8.90 3.63 -18.38
N ILE A 15 -9.05 3.01 -17.19
CA ILE A 15 -9.38 1.58 -17.09
C ILE A 15 -10.76 1.31 -17.73
N LEU A 16 -11.78 2.10 -17.37
CA LEU A 16 -13.15 1.86 -17.83
C LEU A 16 -13.35 2.12 -19.32
N GLU A 17 -12.63 3.10 -19.89
CA GLU A 17 -12.76 3.53 -21.29
C GLU A 17 -11.84 2.75 -22.24
N ASN A 18 -10.61 2.45 -21.79
CA ASN A 18 -9.53 1.92 -22.64
C ASN A 18 -8.93 0.62 -22.09
N GLY A 19 -9.51 0.03 -21.03
CA GLY A 19 -9.03 -1.20 -20.43
C GLY A 19 -9.40 -2.44 -21.22
N PHE A 20 -8.65 -3.50 -20.96
CA PHE A 20 -8.94 -4.84 -21.48
C PHE A 20 -9.88 -5.57 -20.53
N TYR A 21 -10.99 -6.07 -21.06
CA TYR A 21 -11.94 -6.95 -20.34
C TYR A 21 -11.50 -8.41 -20.52
N ASP A 22 -11.34 -9.13 -19.41
CA ASP A 22 -10.89 -10.53 -19.41
C ASP A 22 -12.04 -11.55 -19.36
N THR A 23 -13.25 -11.14 -19.76
CA THR A 23 -14.47 -11.96 -19.70
C THR A 23 -14.40 -13.28 -20.45
N ASP A 24 -13.56 -13.36 -21.48
CA ASP A 24 -13.37 -14.57 -22.28
C ASP A 24 -12.18 -15.44 -21.81
N LEU A 25 -11.53 -15.04 -20.69
CA LEU A 25 -10.39 -15.76 -20.13
C LEU A 25 -10.81 -16.58 -18.90
N GLU A 26 -10.13 -17.69 -18.67
CA GLU A 26 -10.19 -18.38 -17.41
C GLU A 26 -9.45 -17.57 -16.35
N VAL A 27 -10.16 -17.17 -15.28
CA VAL A 27 -9.59 -16.39 -14.17
C VAL A 27 -9.65 -17.19 -12.88
N ARG A 28 -8.61 -17.04 -12.05
CA ARG A 28 -8.51 -17.73 -10.76
C ARG A 28 -9.53 -17.20 -9.73
N PRO A 29 -9.69 -15.86 -9.55
CA PRO A 29 -10.56 -15.33 -8.50
C PRO A 29 -12.03 -15.66 -8.77
N LYS A 30 -12.78 -15.89 -7.69
CA LYS A 30 -14.20 -16.15 -7.75
C LYS A 30 -14.95 -15.27 -6.75
N TRP A 31 -16.19 -14.97 -7.10
CA TRP A 31 -17.13 -14.37 -6.16
C TRP A 31 -17.64 -15.42 -5.16
N ALA A 32 -18.25 -14.97 -4.08
CA ALA A 32 -18.82 -15.84 -3.04
C ALA A 32 -19.84 -16.88 -3.56
N ASP A 33 -20.50 -16.59 -4.69
CA ASP A 33 -21.42 -17.50 -5.35
C ASP A 33 -20.72 -18.53 -6.28
N GLY A 34 -19.39 -18.52 -6.33
CA GLY A 34 -18.57 -19.43 -7.12
C GLY A 34 -18.41 -19.01 -8.59
N THR A 35 -19.02 -17.92 -9.03
CA THR A 35 -18.83 -17.40 -10.40
C THR A 35 -17.46 -16.75 -10.56
N PRO A 36 -16.86 -16.79 -11.78
CA PRO A 36 -15.59 -16.10 -12.03
C PRO A 36 -15.67 -14.60 -11.75
N ALA A 37 -14.65 -14.06 -11.09
CA ALA A 37 -14.52 -12.63 -10.85
C ALA A 37 -13.64 -12.01 -11.94
N HIS A 38 -14.29 -11.54 -13.00
CA HIS A 38 -13.62 -10.92 -14.13
C HIS A 38 -13.24 -9.46 -13.83
N THR A 39 -12.28 -8.95 -14.60
CA THR A 39 -11.79 -7.58 -14.45
C THR A 39 -11.77 -6.82 -15.76
N VAL A 40 -11.80 -5.50 -15.65
CA VAL A 40 -11.30 -4.59 -16.67
C VAL A 40 -10.00 -3.99 -16.16
N LYS A 41 -8.94 -3.97 -16.97
CA LYS A 41 -7.59 -3.67 -16.51
C LYS A 41 -6.70 -2.92 -17.49
N LYS A 42 -5.72 -2.23 -16.94
CA LYS A 42 -4.63 -1.57 -17.67
C LYS A 42 -3.28 -2.08 -17.15
N PHE A 43 -2.34 -2.20 -18.07
CA PHE A 43 -0.96 -2.57 -17.76
C PHE A 43 -0.08 -1.33 -17.60
N GLY A 44 0.76 -1.33 -16.55
CA GLY A 44 1.85 -0.36 -16.42
C GLY A 44 1.40 1.05 -16.00
N VAL A 45 0.53 1.17 -15.00
CA VAL A 45 0.10 2.47 -14.44
C VAL A 45 1.16 3.00 -13.47
N VAL A 46 1.47 4.30 -13.57
CA VAL A 46 2.42 4.99 -12.67
C VAL A 46 1.78 6.26 -12.12
N ASN A 47 1.55 6.29 -10.82
CA ASN A 47 1.03 7.46 -10.11
C ASN A 47 2.14 8.10 -9.25
N ARG A 48 2.19 9.43 -9.21
CA ARG A 48 3.19 10.20 -8.48
C ARG A 48 2.52 11.15 -7.50
N TYR A 49 2.98 11.10 -6.25
CA TYR A 49 2.46 11.90 -5.14
C TYR A 49 3.61 12.71 -4.52
N ASN A 50 3.53 14.04 -4.55
CA ASN A 50 4.47 14.90 -3.86
C ASN A 50 4.06 15.04 -2.39
N LEU A 51 4.72 14.29 -1.51
CA LEU A 51 4.39 14.26 -0.08
C LEU A 51 4.76 15.53 0.68
N LYS A 52 5.53 16.44 0.05
CA LYS A 52 5.77 17.78 0.61
C LYS A 52 4.56 18.70 0.44
N GLU A 53 3.78 18.50 -0.60
CA GLU A 53 2.64 19.38 -0.94
C GLU A 53 1.38 18.93 -0.25
N GLU A 54 1.06 17.62 -0.33
CA GLU A 54 -0.16 17.10 0.28
C GLU A 54 -0.04 15.63 0.69
N PHE A 55 -0.87 15.22 1.64
CA PHE A 55 -1.01 13.83 2.02
C PHE A 55 -1.99 13.11 1.08
N PRO A 56 -1.58 12.02 0.41
CA PRO A 56 -2.38 11.40 -0.65
C PRO A 56 -3.46 10.47 -0.10
N ILE A 57 -4.49 11.03 0.51
CA ILE A 57 -5.67 10.29 0.94
C ILE A 57 -6.86 10.64 0.06
N MET A 58 -7.59 9.64 -0.41
CA MET A 58 -8.76 9.83 -1.24
C MET A 58 -9.92 10.43 -0.43
N THR A 59 -10.66 11.37 -1.05
CA THR A 59 -11.83 12.03 -0.47
C THR A 59 -13.15 11.64 -1.14
N LEU A 60 -13.10 10.97 -2.30
CA LEU A 60 -14.29 10.51 -3.03
C LEU A 60 -15.12 9.50 -2.23
N ARG A 61 -14.51 8.82 -1.30
CA ARG A 61 -15.13 8.04 -0.21
C ARG A 61 -14.20 7.98 0.99
N ARG A 62 -14.72 7.51 2.12
CA ARG A 62 -13.91 7.33 3.33
C ARG A 62 -12.80 6.30 3.14
N THR A 63 -11.57 6.67 3.50
CA THR A 63 -10.45 5.74 3.71
C THR A 63 -10.26 5.54 5.20
N TYR A 64 -10.32 4.30 5.67
CA TYR A 64 -10.09 3.95 7.08
C TYR A 64 -8.59 3.95 7.39
N TRP A 65 -7.99 5.13 7.29
CA TRP A 65 -6.54 5.33 7.32
C TRP A 65 -5.87 4.82 8.61
N LYS A 66 -6.56 4.86 9.77
CA LYS A 66 -6.00 4.30 11.01
C LYS A 66 -5.83 2.80 10.95
N SER A 67 -6.75 2.08 10.32
CA SER A 67 -6.62 0.64 10.09
C SER A 67 -5.53 0.34 9.05
N ALA A 68 -5.40 1.18 8.01
CA ALA A 68 -4.33 1.06 7.04
C ALA A 68 -2.94 1.25 7.68
N VAL A 69 -2.82 2.21 8.62
CA VAL A 69 -1.59 2.43 9.39
C VAL A 69 -1.32 1.26 10.35
N ASP A 70 -2.33 0.73 11.03
CA ASP A 70 -2.16 -0.42 11.93
C ASP A 70 -1.62 -1.65 11.17
N GLU A 71 -2.14 -1.91 9.97
CA GLU A 71 -1.63 -2.95 9.08
C GLU A 71 -0.20 -2.67 8.60
N LEU A 72 0.12 -1.42 8.24
CA LEU A 72 1.48 -1.03 7.91
C LEU A 72 2.46 -1.34 9.05
N LEU A 73 2.11 -0.98 10.29
CA LEU A 73 2.92 -1.25 11.47
C LEU A 73 3.02 -2.75 11.76
N TRP A 74 1.96 -3.51 11.53
CA TRP A 74 1.97 -4.96 11.64
C TRP A 74 2.96 -5.60 10.65
N ILE A 75 2.99 -5.14 9.39
CA ILE A 75 3.88 -5.65 8.35
C ILE A 75 5.33 -5.19 8.60
N TRP A 76 5.56 -3.89 8.83
CA TRP A 76 6.90 -3.29 8.77
C TRP A 76 7.61 -3.20 10.13
N GLN A 77 6.88 -3.00 11.22
CA GLN A 77 7.49 -2.94 12.57
C GLN A 77 7.45 -4.29 13.26
N LYS A 78 6.25 -4.87 13.42
CA LYS A 78 6.09 -6.17 14.07
C LYS A 78 6.67 -7.30 13.24
N LYS A 79 6.75 -7.12 11.91
CA LYS A 79 7.24 -8.14 10.96
C LYS A 79 6.50 -9.46 11.16
N SER A 80 5.21 -9.34 11.45
CA SER A 80 4.35 -10.47 11.81
C SER A 80 3.55 -10.97 10.61
N ASN A 81 3.22 -12.24 10.65
CA ASN A 81 2.26 -12.90 9.77
C ASN A 81 1.05 -13.45 10.55
N ARG A 82 0.96 -13.18 11.86
CA ARG A 82 -0.11 -13.66 12.74
C ARG A 82 -1.25 -12.66 12.78
N ILE A 83 -2.47 -13.11 12.51
CA ILE A 83 -3.66 -12.24 12.49
C ILE A 83 -3.94 -11.63 13.86
N CYS A 84 -3.66 -12.34 14.96
CA CYS A 84 -3.88 -11.82 16.31
C CYS A 84 -3.00 -10.62 16.70
N ASP A 85 -1.94 -10.35 15.94
CA ASP A 85 -1.07 -9.19 16.13
C ASP A 85 -1.60 -7.93 15.41
N LEU A 86 -2.63 -8.08 14.56
CA LEU A 86 -3.30 -7.00 13.84
C LEU A 86 -4.59 -6.61 14.56
N GLY A 87 -4.83 -5.32 14.71
CA GLY A 87 -6.02 -4.78 15.39
C GLY A 87 -7.27 -4.65 14.51
N SER A 88 -7.24 -5.17 13.27
CA SER A 88 -8.37 -5.13 12.33
C SER A 88 -8.60 -6.50 11.68
N HIS A 89 -9.77 -6.68 11.06
CA HIS A 89 -10.21 -7.95 10.46
C HIS A 89 -9.94 -8.04 8.94
N VAL A 90 -9.11 -7.16 8.40
CA VAL A 90 -8.92 -7.07 6.93
C VAL A 90 -8.16 -8.25 6.32
N TRP A 91 -7.58 -9.13 7.15
CA TRP A 91 -6.86 -10.32 6.72
C TRP A 91 -7.51 -11.64 7.14
N ASP A 92 -8.66 -11.61 7.79
CA ASP A 92 -9.30 -12.82 8.34
C ASP A 92 -9.59 -13.89 7.27
N GLU A 93 -9.96 -13.47 6.06
CA GLU A 93 -10.26 -14.39 4.95
C GLU A 93 -9.03 -15.12 4.40
N TRP A 94 -7.83 -14.59 4.65
CA TRP A 94 -6.55 -15.21 4.26
C TRP A 94 -5.85 -15.93 5.41
N ALA A 95 -6.47 -15.97 6.59
CA ALA A 95 -5.91 -16.68 7.73
C ALA A 95 -6.01 -18.21 7.53
N GLY A 96 -4.88 -18.89 7.71
CA GLY A 96 -4.86 -20.35 7.80
C GLY A 96 -5.39 -20.84 9.15
N GLU A 97 -5.54 -22.16 9.30
CA GLU A 97 -5.97 -22.80 10.55
C GLU A 97 -5.03 -22.49 11.73
N ASP A 98 -3.77 -22.17 11.43
CA ASP A 98 -2.74 -21.79 12.41
C ASP A 98 -2.84 -20.30 12.83
N GLY A 99 -3.79 -19.56 12.29
CA GLY A 99 -4.00 -18.12 12.57
C GLY A 99 -2.94 -17.22 11.93
N THR A 100 -2.26 -17.69 10.88
CA THR A 100 -1.27 -16.90 10.12
C THR A 100 -1.67 -16.74 8.67
N ILE A 101 -1.02 -15.81 7.96
CA ILE A 101 -1.11 -15.67 6.50
C ILE A 101 0.02 -16.42 5.77
N GLY A 102 0.64 -17.40 6.44
CA GLY A 102 1.80 -18.13 5.94
C GLY A 102 3.07 -17.27 5.94
N LYS A 103 4.05 -17.62 5.12
CA LYS A 103 5.34 -16.91 5.03
C LYS A 103 5.27 -15.60 4.23
N ALA A 104 4.16 -14.88 4.30
CA ALA A 104 3.89 -13.68 3.52
C ALA A 104 4.21 -12.38 4.27
N TYR A 105 4.34 -11.29 3.54
CA TYR A 105 4.47 -9.91 3.99
C TYR A 105 5.48 -9.69 5.14
N GLY A 106 5.01 -9.45 6.37
CA GLY A 106 5.86 -9.17 7.53
C GLY A 106 6.88 -10.26 7.81
N TYR A 107 6.53 -11.53 7.60
CA TYR A 107 7.46 -12.64 7.73
C TYR A 107 8.70 -12.45 6.84
N GLN A 108 8.52 -12.10 5.57
CA GLN A 108 9.61 -11.90 4.62
C GLN A 108 10.48 -10.69 4.99
N LEU A 109 9.88 -9.62 5.51
CA LEU A 109 10.64 -8.45 5.98
C LEU A 109 11.51 -8.79 7.20
N GLY A 110 11.07 -9.71 8.05
CA GLY A 110 11.75 -10.10 9.28
C GLY A 110 12.87 -11.11 9.10
N LEU A 111 13.00 -11.74 7.92
CA LEU A 111 14.07 -12.69 7.66
C LEU A 111 15.43 -12.00 7.72
N LYS A 112 16.37 -12.62 8.45
CA LYS A 112 17.73 -12.09 8.57
C LYS A 112 18.59 -12.49 7.37
N HIS A 113 19.30 -11.52 6.84
CA HIS A 113 20.22 -11.67 5.72
C HIS A 113 21.63 -11.21 6.12
N LYS A 114 22.66 -11.87 5.58
CA LYS A 114 24.06 -11.53 5.81
C LYS A 114 24.52 -10.46 4.82
N TYR A 115 25.07 -9.38 5.35
CA TYR A 115 25.71 -8.29 4.62
C TYR A 115 27.16 -8.15 5.07
N LYS A 116 27.95 -7.31 4.39
CA LYS A 116 29.34 -7.07 4.80
C LYS A 116 29.42 -6.38 6.17
N GLU A 117 28.43 -5.56 6.49
CA GLU A 117 28.35 -4.77 7.73
C GLU A 117 27.75 -5.54 8.90
N GLY A 118 27.18 -6.71 8.67
CA GLY A 118 26.53 -7.52 9.70
C GLY A 118 25.31 -8.28 9.21
N GLU A 119 24.48 -8.71 10.15
CA GLU A 119 23.25 -9.42 9.87
C GLU A 119 22.04 -8.52 10.17
N PHE A 120 21.21 -8.30 9.16
CA PHE A 120 20.04 -7.42 9.22
C PHE A 120 18.82 -8.12 8.61
N ASP A 121 17.63 -7.80 9.09
CA ASP A 121 16.45 -7.98 8.27
C ASP A 121 16.30 -6.82 7.28
N GLN A 122 15.32 -6.92 6.37
CA GLN A 122 15.19 -5.95 5.28
C GLN A 122 14.87 -4.53 5.79
N VAL A 123 14.07 -4.39 6.86
CA VAL A 123 13.71 -3.07 7.42
C VAL A 123 14.90 -2.43 8.10
N ASP A 124 15.61 -3.19 8.95
CA ASP A 124 16.80 -2.72 9.65
C ASP A 124 17.91 -2.36 8.65
N ARG A 125 18.03 -3.11 7.53
CA ARG A 125 18.98 -2.79 6.47
C ARG A 125 18.65 -1.46 5.77
N VAL A 126 17.37 -1.21 5.46
CA VAL A 126 16.94 0.08 4.88
C VAL A 126 17.26 1.23 5.84
N LEU A 127 16.93 1.09 7.13
CA LEU A 127 17.21 2.10 8.15
C LEU A 127 18.72 2.37 8.30
N TYR A 128 19.53 1.32 8.27
CA TYR A 128 20.98 1.43 8.31
C TYR A 128 21.51 2.20 7.10
N ASP A 129 21.10 1.82 5.89
CA ASP A 129 21.59 2.46 4.67
C ASP A 129 21.15 3.92 4.54
N LEU A 130 19.91 4.26 4.94
CA LEU A 130 19.43 5.65 4.93
C LEU A 130 20.26 6.55 5.86
N LYS A 131 20.77 6.02 6.98
CA LYS A 131 21.59 6.77 7.95
C LYS A 131 23.08 6.81 7.58
N HIS A 132 23.62 5.70 7.07
CA HIS A 132 25.06 5.54 6.92
C HIS A 132 25.54 5.57 5.46
N ASN A 133 24.63 5.34 4.51
CA ASN A 133 24.95 5.25 3.09
C ASN A 133 23.82 5.82 2.21
N PRO A 134 23.35 7.06 2.46
CA PRO A 134 22.15 7.61 1.78
C PRO A 134 22.32 7.76 0.26
N ALA A 135 23.58 7.85 -0.24
CA ALA A 135 23.85 7.89 -1.67
C ALA A 135 23.74 6.52 -2.38
N SER A 136 23.45 5.45 -1.64
CA SER A 136 23.31 4.11 -2.21
C SER A 136 22.09 4.02 -3.14
N ARG A 137 22.27 3.32 -4.26
CA ARG A 137 21.22 2.97 -5.21
C ARG A 137 20.64 1.56 -4.95
N ARG A 138 20.91 1.01 -3.75
CA ARG A 138 20.57 -0.37 -3.35
C ARG A 138 19.68 -0.42 -2.11
N ILE A 139 19.05 0.70 -1.75
CA ILE A 139 18.19 0.79 -0.57
C ILE A 139 16.79 0.32 -1.01
N MET A 140 16.50 -0.94 -0.73
CA MET A 140 15.25 -1.55 -1.17
C MET A 140 14.86 -2.75 -0.30
N THR A 141 13.58 -3.10 -0.38
CA THR A 141 13.02 -4.36 0.13
C THR A 141 12.38 -5.14 -1.01
N ASN A 142 12.33 -6.46 -0.87
CA ASN A 142 11.59 -7.34 -1.75
C ASN A 142 11.03 -8.52 -0.93
N ILE A 143 9.72 -8.66 -0.92
CA ILE A 143 9.02 -9.71 -0.17
C ILE A 143 8.43 -10.80 -1.06
N TYR A 144 8.65 -10.73 -2.38
CA TYR A 144 8.24 -11.77 -3.31
C TYR A 144 9.36 -12.82 -3.40
N ASN A 145 9.35 -13.75 -2.43
CA ASN A 145 10.34 -14.80 -2.32
C ASN A 145 9.82 -16.08 -2.99
N PHE A 146 10.43 -16.45 -4.12
CA PHE A 146 10.00 -17.60 -4.91
C PHE A 146 10.09 -18.93 -4.17
N GLU A 147 11.04 -19.07 -3.21
CA GLU A 147 11.20 -20.29 -2.43
C GLU A 147 10.03 -20.52 -1.46
N ASP A 148 9.42 -19.44 -0.97
CA ASP A 148 8.36 -19.48 0.04
C ASP A 148 6.94 -19.30 -0.52
N LEU A 149 6.76 -19.05 -1.83
CA LEU A 149 5.44 -18.77 -2.41
C LEU A 149 4.40 -19.84 -2.09
N HIS A 150 4.80 -21.11 -2.09
CA HIS A 150 3.90 -22.24 -1.81
C HIS A 150 3.42 -22.29 -0.35
N GLU A 151 4.04 -21.54 0.55
CA GLU A 151 3.66 -21.39 1.96
C GLU A 151 3.02 -20.03 2.26
N MET A 152 2.65 -19.24 1.22
CA MET A 152 1.94 -17.98 1.35
C MET A 152 0.45 -18.16 1.04
N ASN A 153 -0.42 -17.76 1.95
CA ASN A 153 -1.87 -17.82 1.73
C ASN A 153 -2.32 -16.75 0.71
N LEU A 154 -1.58 -15.65 0.61
CA LEU A 154 -1.72 -14.63 -0.43
C LEU A 154 -0.34 -14.17 -0.91
N TYR A 155 -0.10 -14.27 -2.21
CA TYR A 155 1.13 -13.74 -2.81
C TYR A 155 1.17 -12.22 -2.72
N PRO A 156 2.30 -11.61 -2.27
CA PRO A 156 2.38 -10.17 -2.10
C PRO A 156 2.01 -9.38 -3.36
N CYS A 157 1.03 -8.50 -3.26
CA CYS A 157 0.67 -7.56 -4.32
C CYS A 157 1.64 -6.38 -4.34
N ALA A 158 1.80 -5.70 -3.21
CA ALA A 158 2.80 -4.68 -2.93
C ALA A 158 4.11 -5.38 -2.53
N TYR A 159 4.99 -5.67 -3.48
CA TYR A 159 6.06 -6.63 -3.25
C TYR A 159 7.45 -6.04 -3.06
N SER A 160 7.67 -4.78 -3.45
CA SER A 160 9.00 -4.17 -3.36
C SER A 160 8.89 -2.66 -3.12
N MET A 161 9.71 -2.17 -2.18
CA MET A 161 9.94 -0.74 -1.97
C MET A 161 11.37 -0.41 -2.34
N THR A 162 11.58 0.67 -3.09
CA THR A 162 12.89 1.25 -3.37
C THR A 162 12.94 2.66 -2.82
N PHE A 163 14.01 2.98 -2.11
CA PHE A 163 14.25 4.30 -1.52
C PHE A 163 15.44 4.97 -2.21
N ASN A 164 15.35 6.27 -2.42
CA ASN A 164 16.40 7.07 -3.01
C ASN A 164 16.49 8.42 -2.31
N VAL A 165 17.69 8.84 -1.97
CA VAL A 165 17.95 10.15 -1.37
C VAL A 165 18.54 11.09 -2.42
N THR A 166 17.86 12.20 -2.68
CA THR A 166 18.31 13.27 -3.57
C THR A 166 18.52 14.54 -2.76
N GLY A 167 19.79 14.97 -2.62
CA GLY A 167 20.13 16.02 -1.66
C GLY A 167 19.82 15.57 -0.23
N ASN A 168 18.87 16.24 0.43
CA ASN A 168 18.36 15.86 1.76
C ASN A 168 16.93 15.29 1.72
N THR A 169 16.48 14.87 0.54
CA THR A 169 15.07 14.46 0.32
C THR A 169 14.99 12.97 0.03
N LEU A 170 14.15 12.27 0.80
CA LEU A 170 13.84 10.86 0.62
C LEU A 170 12.66 10.68 -0.35
N ASN A 171 12.91 9.98 -1.45
CA ASN A 171 11.88 9.54 -2.39
C ASN A 171 11.70 8.03 -2.28
N ALA A 172 10.51 7.55 -2.60
CA ALA A 172 10.18 6.13 -2.53
C ALA A 172 9.40 5.66 -3.76
N ILE A 173 9.67 4.43 -4.20
CA ILE A 173 8.89 3.74 -5.24
C ILE A 173 8.31 2.47 -4.63
N LEU A 174 6.99 2.31 -4.71
CA LEU A 174 6.30 1.05 -4.49
C LEU A 174 6.10 0.35 -5.82
N ASN A 175 6.60 -0.87 -5.93
CA ASN A 175 6.27 -1.76 -7.03
C ASN A 175 5.17 -2.73 -6.62
N GLN A 176 4.08 -2.71 -7.37
CA GLN A 176 2.91 -3.53 -7.14
C GLN A 176 2.56 -4.33 -8.39
N ARG A 177 2.45 -5.67 -8.26
CA ARG A 177 2.13 -6.54 -9.37
C ARG A 177 0.66 -6.55 -9.76
N SER A 178 -0.22 -6.24 -8.81
CA SER A 178 -1.68 -6.32 -8.93
C SER A 178 -2.35 -5.34 -7.98
N GLN A 179 -3.31 -4.56 -8.47
CA GLN A 179 -3.99 -3.52 -7.73
C GLN A 179 -5.49 -3.48 -8.05
N ASP A 180 -6.32 -3.89 -7.09
CA ASP A 180 -7.75 -3.58 -7.11
C ASP A 180 -7.96 -2.11 -6.76
N MET A 181 -8.54 -1.37 -7.72
CA MET A 181 -8.74 0.07 -7.57
C MET A 181 -9.79 0.41 -6.53
N LEU A 182 -10.83 -0.40 -6.36
CA LEU A 182 -11.88 -0.09 -5.39
C LEU A 182 -11.45 -0.44 -3.96
N THR A 183 -10.96 -1.65 -3.72
CA THR A 183 -10.72 -2.12 -2.35
C THR A 183 -9.36 -1.72 -1.79
N ALA A 184 -8.31 -1.77 -2.60
CA ALA A 184 -6.94 -1.72 -2.11
C ALA A 184 -6.15 -0.45 -2.47
N ASN A 185 -6.47 0.26 -3.57
CA ASN A 185 -5.64 1.37 -4.03
C ASN A 185 -5.47 2.48 -2.98
N ASN A 186 -6.57 3.04 -2.49
CA ASN A 186 -6.56 4.10 -1.48
C ASN A 186 -5.92 3.67 -0.16
N TRP A 187 -6.01 2.40 0.17
CA TRP A 187 -5.40 1.79 1.34
C TRP A 187 -3.88 1.75 1.22
N ASN A 188 -3.37 1.16 0.14
CA ASN A 188 -1.93 1.06 -0.10
C ASN A 188 -1.27 2.43 -0.30
N VAL A 189 -1.92 3.38 -0.99
CA VAL A 189 -1.36 4.73 -1.17
C VAL A 189 -1.13 5.40 0.19
N VAL A 190 -2.10 5.34 1.11
CA VAL A 190 -1.96 5.89 2.47
C VAL A 190 -0.84 5.17 3.24
N GLN A 191 -0.81 3.83 3.21
CA GLN A 191 0.21 3.06 3.92
C GLN A 191 1.62 3.47 3.52
N TYR A 192 1.91 3.45 2.23
CA TYR A 192 3.27 3.68 1.76
C TYR A 192 3.67 5.17 1.75
N ALA A 193 2.70 6.09 1.71
CA ALA A 193 2.95 7.49 2.01
C ALA A 193 3.38 7.68 3.48
N VAL A 194 2.65 7.08 4.44
CA VAL A 194 3.02 7.10 5.86
C VAL A 194 4.38 6.46 6.09
N LEU A 195 4.66 5.31 5.48
CA LEU A 195 5.97 4.66 5.56
C LEU A 195 7.10 5.58 5.11
N THR A 196 6.90 6.28 3.97
CA THR A 196 7.89 7.21 3.44
C THR A 196 8.16 8.37 4.42
N HIS A 197 7.12 8.92 5.03
CA HIS A 197 7.25 9.93 6.08
C HIS A 197 8.00 9.39 7.31
N MET A 198 7.67 8.19 7.79
CA MET A 198 8.35 7.55 8.94
C MET A 198 9.85 7.37 8.65
N MET A 199 10.19 6.78 7.50
CA MET A 199 11.58 6.54 7.10
C MET A 199 12.37 7.84 6.96
N ALA A 200 11.77 8.88 6.39
CA ALA A 200 12.40 10.19 6.27
C ALA A 200 12.70 10.78 7.67
N GLN A 201 11.70 10.81 8.56
CA GLN A 201 11.85 11.40 9.89
C GLN A 201 12.94 10.73 10.71
N VAL A 202 12.96 9.39 10.82
CA VAL A 202 13.94 8.67 11.66
C VAL A 202 15.33 8.66 11.05
N SER A 203 15.46 8.99 9.78
CA SER A 203 16.75 9.12 9.09
C SER A 203 17.25 10.56 9.00
N GLY A 204 16.52 11.53 9.54
CA GLY A 204 16.87 12.95 9.51
C GLY A 204 16.76 13.58 8.12
N LEU A 205 15.92 13.00 7.24
CA LEU A 205 15.70 13.44 5.88
C LEU A 205 14.35 14.17 5.75
N GLU A 206 14.24 15.00 4.73
CA GLU A 206 12.94 15.54 4.31
C GLU A 206 12.18 14.50 3.49
N VAL A 207 10.86 14.45 3.63
CA VAL A 207 10.03 13.62 2.76
C VAL A 207 9.96 14.22 1.36
N GLY A 208 9.95 13.38 0.33
CA GLY A 208 9.89 13.79 -1.06
C GLY A 208 8.69 13.20 -1.81
N GLU A 209 8.98 12.54 -2.91
CA GLU A 209 7.97 11.95 -3.79
C GLU A 209 7.75 10.47 -3.44
N PHE A 210 6.49 10.05 -3.44
CA PHE A 210 6.06 8.67 -3.45
C PHE A 210 5.56 8.31 -4.84
N VAL A 211 6.16 7.31 -5.47
CA VAL A 211 5.79 6.81 -6.81
C VAL A 211 5.20 5.42 -6.66
N HIS A 212 3.99 5.23 -7.15
CA HIS A 212 3.29 3.95 -7.16
C HIS A 212 3.30 3.37 -8.57
N VAL A 213 4.03 2.29 -8.78
CA VAL A 213 4.15 1.57 -10.05
C VAL A 213 3.32 0.29 -9.97
N ILE A 214 2.35 0.16 -10.85
CA ILE A 214 1.36 -0.90 -10.84
C ILE A 214 1.42 -1.66 -12.17
N ALA A 215 1.72 -2.95 -12.15
CA ALA A 215 1.76 -3.77 -13.36
C ALA A 215 0.35 -4.09 -13.87
N ASP A 216 -0.50 -4.70 -13.06
CA ASP A 216 -1.91 -4.99 -13.37
C ASP A 216 -2.81 -4.11 -12.50
N CYS A 217 -3.40 -3.07 -13.10
CA CYS A 217 -4.27 -2.12 -12.44
C CYS A 217 -5.71 -2.36 -12.91
N HIS A 218 -6.60 -2.81 -12.01
CA HIS A 218 -7.90 -3.33 -12.41
C HIS A 218 -9.07 -2.90 -11.55
N ILE A 219 -10.26 -3.04 -12.14
CA ILE A 219 -11.56 -2.92 -11.49
C ILE A 219 -12.30 -4.23 -11.75
N TYR A 220 -12.75 -4.92 -10.71
CA TYR A 220 -13.58 -6.10 -10.85
C TYR A 220 -14.94 -5.75 -11.46
N ASP A 221 -15.52 -6.68 -12.21
CA ASP A 221 -16.81 -6.51 -12.92
C ASP A 221 -17.94 -6.03 -11.99
N ARG A 222 -18.09 -6.64 -10.80
CA ARG A 222 -19.10 -6.25 -9.81
C ARG A 222 -18.78 -4.95 -9.08
N HIS A 223 -17.55 -4.46 -9.19
CA HIS A 223 -17.15 -3.18 -8.61
C HIS A 223 -17.42 -1.98 -9.53
N ILE A 224 -17.62 -2.21 -10.84
CA ILE A 224 -17.81 -1.15 -11.84
C ILE A 224 -18.92 -0.16 -11.47
N PRO A 225 -20.14 -0.59 -11.04
CA PRO A 225 -21.19 0.35 -10.67
C PRO A 225 -20.80 1.26 -9.51
N ALA A 226 -20.15 0.69 -8.48
CA ALA A 226 -19.70 1.42 -7.30
C ALA A 226 -18.58 2.42 -7.64
N VAL A 227 -17.61 2.03 -8.49
CA VAL A 227 -16.57 2.93 -8.97
C VAL A 227 -17.17 4.07 -9.77
N LYS A 228 -18.08 3.81 -10.73
CA LYS A 228 -18.74 4.86 -11.51
C LYS A 228 -19.47 5.86 -10.63
N ALA A 229 -20.28 5.38 -9.67
CA ALA A 229 -20.98 6.25 -8.74
C ALA A 229 -20.02 7.10 -7.88
N MET A 230 -18.90 6.51 -7.42
CA MET A 230 -17.88 7.25 -6.68
C MET A 230 -17.19 8.32 -7.51
N LEU A 231 -16.99 8.09 -8.80
CA LEU A 231 -16.38 9.06 -9.72
C LEU A 231 -17.29 10.27 -10.01
N GLU A 232 -18.58 10.20 -9.72
CA GLU A 232 -19.51 11.36 -9.80
C GLU A 232 -19.30 12.34 -8.63
N ASN A 233 -18.69 11.92 -7.53
CA ASN A 233 -18.46 12.76 -6.37
C ASN A 233 -17.42 13.84 -6.66
N GLU A 234 -17.67 15.08 -6.26
CA GLU A 234 -16.67 16.12 -6.29
C GLU A 234 -15.68 15.97 -5.12
N GLY A 235 -14.38 15.88 -5.42
CA GLY A 235 -13.36 15.67 -4.39
C GLY A 235 -13.15 16.91 -3.51
N TYR A 236 -12.86 16.70 -2.22
CA TYR A 236 -12.48 17.73 -1.26
C TYR A 236 -11.00 18.06 -1.35
N PRO A 237 -10.54 19.20 -0.75
CA PRO A 237 -9.12 19.46 -0.55
C PRO A 237 -8.44 18.35 0.25
N ALA A 238 -7.14 18.12 0.01
CA ALA A 238 -6.36 17.21 0.80
C ALA A 238 -6.33 17.63 2.27
N PRO A 239 -6.49 16.68 3.23
CA PRO A 239 -6.39 17.00 4.65
C PRO A 239 -4.94 17.27 5.07
N LYS A 240 -4.78 17.87 6.24
CA LYS A 240 -3.47 18.06 6.85
C LYS A 240 -2.99 16.80 7.53
N PHE A 241 -1.80 16.35 7.17
CA PHE A 241 -1.13 15.23 7.80
C PHE A 241 -0.01 15.70 8.71
N SER A 242 0.09 15.11 9.89
CA SER A 242 1.21 15.35 10.81
C SER A 242 1.58 14.09 11.57
N MET A 243 2.81 14.04 12.05
CA MET A 243 3.36 12.96 12.88
C MET A 243 3.99 13.53 14.13
N ASP A 244 4.07 12.72 15.17
CA ASP A 244 4.82 13.06 16.39
C ASP A 244 6.31 13.23 16.06
N LYS A 245 6.79 14.48 16.12
CA LYS A 245 8.18 14.84 15.78
C LYS A 245 9.19 14.42 16.83
N SER A 246 8.76 14.01 18.02
CA SER A 246 9.66 13.51 19.08
C SER A 246 10.17 12.09 18.82
N ILE A 247 9.51 11.33 17.95
CA ILE A 247 9.88 9.96 17.64
C ILE A 247 11.10 9.92 16.71
N THR A 248 12.17 9.29 17.18
CA THR A 248 13.46 9.15 16.48
C THR A 248 13.81 7.71 16.13
N ASN A 249 13.07 6.74 16.67
CA ASN A 249 13.24 5.33 16.37
C ASN A 249 12.01 4.82 15.61
N PHE A 250 12.26 4.12 14.49
CA PHE A 250 11.22 3.58 13.63
C PHE A 250 10.21 2.67 14.37
N TYR A 251 10.68 1.95 15.38
CA TYR A 251 9.86 1.00 16.14
C TYR A 251 9.01 1.61 17.24
N ASP A 252 9.15 2.92 17.48
CA ASP A 252 8.37 3.63 18.52
C ASP A 252 7.08 4.27 17.99
N PHE A 253 6.89 4.29 16.66
CA PHE A 253 5.63 4.76 16.09
C PHE A 253 4.48 3.83 16.46
N THR A 254 3.34 4.42 16.78
CA THR A 254 2.05 3.75 16.99
C THR A 254 1.02 4.39 16.06
N LYS A 255 -0.17 3.80 15.93
CA LYS A 255 -1.27 4.42 15.15
C LYS A 255 -1.68 5.80 15.66
N ASP A 256 -1.41 6.11 16.94
CA ASP A 256 -1.73 7.40 17.56
C ASP A 256 -0.62 8.46 17.36
N SER A 257 0.52 8.06 16.79
CA SER A 257 1.61 8.96 16.39
C SER A 257 1.27 9.83 15.18
N PHE A 258 0.14 9.56 14.50
CA PHE A 258 -0.26 10.21 13.26
C PHE A 258 -1.59 10.93 13.45
N LYS A 259 -1.72 12.09 12.75
CA LYS A 259 -2.96 12.87 12.70
C LYS A 259 -3.29 13.22 11.25
N VAL A 260 -4.57 13.11 10.92
CA VAL A 260 -5.14 13.59 9.65
C VAL A 260 -6.28 14.52 10.04
N GLU A 261 -6.03 15.84 9.89
CA GLU A 261 -6.95 16.89 10.30
C GLU A 261 -7.69 17.44 9.07
N ASP A 262 -8.92 17.90 9.27
CA ASP A 262 -9.78 18.45 8.21
C ASP A 262 -10.12 17.43 7.10
N TYR A 263 -10.13 16.14 7.41
CA TYR A 263 -10.46 15.08 6.46
C TYR A 263 -11.96 15.01 6.19
N GLN A 264 -12.35 15.43 5.00
CA GLN A 264 -13.72 15.33 4.47
C GLN A 264 -13.79 14.22 3.43
N PHE A 265 -14.93 13.56 3.34
CA PHE A 265 -15.17 12.46 2.40
C PHE A 265 -16.67 12.31 2.14
N HIS A 266 -17.01 11.70 1.01
CA HIS A 266 -18.40 11.37 0.69
C HIS A 266 -18.84 10.06 1.36
N PRO A 267 -20.13 9.92 1.71
CA PRO A 267 -20.70 8.64 2.09
C PRO A 267 -20.60 7.64 0.94
N PHE A 268 -20.52 6.36 1.28
CA PHE A 268 -20.40 5.29 0.30
C PHE A 268 -21.27 4.11 0.75
N ASP A 269 -22.45 4.00 0.14
CA ASP A 269 -23.51 3.07 0.53
C ASP A 269 -23.56 1.80 -0.35
N PHE A 270 -22.42 1.45 -0.97
CA PHE A 270 -22.31 0.23 -1.75
C PHE A 270 -21.76 -0.91 -0.90
N GLU A 271 -22.39 -2.06 -1.00
CA GLU A 271 -21.77 -3.31 -0.57
C GLU A 271 -20.64 -3.66 -1.53
N ILE A 272 -19.45 -3.97 -0.98
CA ILE A 272 -18.27 -4.32 -1.78
C ILE A 272 -18.06 -5.84 -1.65
N PRO A 273 -18.45 -6.64 -2.64
CA PRO A 273 -18.17 -8.06 -2.61
C PRO A 273 -16.66 -8.30 -2.76
N MET A 274 -16.15 -9.32 -2.08
CA MET A 274 -14.74 -9.73 -2.19
C MET A 274 -14.60 -10.86 -3.21
N ALA A 275 -13.56 -10.77 -4.05
CA ALA A 275 -13.15 -11.83 -4.96
C ALA A 275 -11.94 -12.57 -4.36
N ILE A 276 -12.02 -13.90 -4.22
CA ILE A 276 -11.01 -14.76 -3.58
C ILE A 276 -10.42 -15.76 -4.59
#